data_9dd34f506ec4acff0830b967e4e9b4a6
#
_entry.id   9dd34f506ec4acff0830b967e4e9b4a6
#
_cell.length_a   1.000
_cell.length_b   1.000
_cell.length_c   1.000
_cell.angle_alpha   90.00
_cell.angle_beta   90.00
_cell.angle_gamma   90.00
#
_symmetry.space_group_name_H-M   'P 1'
#
loop_
_entity.id
_entity.type
_entity.pdbx_description
1 polymer ?
#
loop_
_entity_poly.entity_id
_entity_poly.type
_entity_poly.pdbx_seq_one_letter_code
_entity_poly.pdbx_strand_id
1 'polypeptide(L)'
;MEGSAESAIDANLSNGSGANSSNGTMEAALQRMTKADPELAARLIIHSLPAAAATMPANLSWRLSVEGLGAWTVRGSEDGGPATVEPSNGDAGEDFAIETDSLGLARLAAGSSPLGLMLRRRLRLRGKRRKALKLRHLDPEAGPRKMAALGIDVDPDLIYRSLPYAIDPEWTRGHSFAIAFEILGEGGGRWVVEVDDGKIEVHVGSENGAEDPGSTVRLSRATWGKLLRGDVTPTVAMQSGLTRADGAMHPVTLFGRWADRADGVDGPELEREVRQRAIQQRRIGSWGSSTNGAASRTIDPAQGGAAAKRDNLLSYEQLYALWEKRNWRSHELDFSIDREQWLTTPTDAQRNTAWTMSSFYVGEERVAADLAPFMLAAPSGEAEAFLATQLVDETRHAVFFDRWASEVMALSADDMRSRLTAAEETMIGPWHFLFDDSLRDVANRLMRNPDDLELFVEGIVIYHMVTEGVLAMTGQRVILQYMEDHSMFPGFQKGFSLVEQDEHRHIAFGVRFLRDVCRERPEMRDVVLNTLTRLLPEAARVFIPPYEDPNTSEFVSYDNHSSHVYGFAYNALRRRMDVIGVEIPPPEELMPGPIDPRGLEAGPISQPVDIEPVVVSQTA
;
A
#
# COMPACT_ATOMS: atom_id res chain seq x y z
N MET A 1 22.50 43.05 17.20
CA MET A 1 23.11 42.07 16.29
C MET A 1 22.24 40.85 16.32
N GLU A 2 21.05 41.01 15.80
CA GLU A 2 20.09 39.92 15.50
C GLU A 2 19.62 40.21 14.09
N GLY A 3 19.88 39.33 13.15
CA GLY A 3 19.46 39.55 11.75
C GLY A 3 20.39 38.88 10.74
N SER A 4 20.54 37.55 10.79
CA SER A 4 21.19 36.83 9.68
C SER A 4 20.95 35.30 9.67
N ALA A 5 19.86 34.79 10.27
CA ALA A 5 19.53 33.37 10.27
C ALA A 5 18.24 32.99 9.51
N GLU A 6 17.41 33.95 9.14
CA GLU A 6 16.14 33.69 8.43
C GLU A 6 16.22 33.72 6.89
N SER A 7 17.35 34.18 6.33
CA SER A 7 17.51 34.35 4.87
C SER A 7 18.05 33.09 4.15
N ALA A 8 18.36 32.01 4.84
CA ALA A 8 18.95 30.80 4.25
C ALA A 8 17.96 29.63 4.08
N ILE A 9 16.74 29.75 4.58
CA ILE A 9 15.72 28.68 4.49
C ILE A 9 14.75 28.89 3.33
N ASP A 10 14.54 30.12 2.88
CA ASP A 10 13.59 30.44 1.79
C ASP A 10 14.17 30.31 0.36
N ALA A 11 15.46 30.07 0.19
CA ALA A 11 16.08 29.95 -1.12
C ALA A 11 16.07 28.51 -1.70
N ASN A 12 15.57 27.49 -0.98
CA ASN A 12 15.60 26.09 -1.42
C ASN A 12 14.22 25.49 -1.73
N LEU A 13 13.14 26.27 -1.76
CA LEU A 13 11.78 25.81 -2.03
C LEU A 13 11.16 26.28 -3.35
N SER A 14 11.90 26.91 -4.23
CA SER A 14 11.37 27.43 -5.50
C SER A 14 12.18 27.05 -6.74
N ASN A 15 12.55 25.78 -6.91
CA ASN A 15 12.92 25.23 -8.23
C ASN A 15 12.74 23.70 -8.21
N GLY A 16 11.51 23.27 -8.38
CA GLY A 16 11.12 21.88 -8.54
C GLY A 16 10.14 21.70 -9.71
N SER A 17 10.59 21.96 -10.93
CA SER A 17 9.91 21.43 -12.12
C SER A 17 10.42 20.01 -12.34
N GLY A 18 9.60 19.00 -11.97
CA GLY A 18 9.93 17.58 -11.98
C GLY A 18 10.00 16.91 -13.36
N ALA A 19 10.59 17.58 -14.37
CA ALA A 19 10.75 17.02 -15.71
C ALA A 19 12.22 16.89 -16.16
N ASN A 20 13.21 17.21 -15.30
CA ASN A 20 14.63 17.25 -15.72
C ASN A 20 15.58 16.37 -14.89
N SER A 21 15.09 15.51 -13.99
CA SER A 21 16.00 14.74 -13.10
C SER A 21 16.48 13.41 -13.70
N SER A 22 15.74 12.78 -14.61
CA SER A 22 16.11 11.47 -15.20
C SER A 22 17.21 11.59 -16.25
N ASN A 23 17.16 12.60 -17.13
CA ASN A 23 18.18 12.81 -18.17
C ASN A 23 19.56 13.09 -17.59
N GLY A 24 19.67 13.80 -16.45
CA GLY A 24 20.94 14.08 -15.80
C GLY A 24 21.64 12.85 -15.21
N THR A 25 20.87 11.88 -14.73
CA THR A 25 21.44 10.66 -14.11
C THR A 25 21.96 9.67 -15.13
N MET A 26 21.22 9.40 -16.22
CA MET A 26 21.65 8.46 -17.27
C MET A 26 22.85 9.01 -18.08
N GLU A 27 22.84 10.30 -18.42
CA GLU A 27 23.97 10.95 -19.08
C GLU A 27 25.23 10.92 -18.20
N ALA A 28 25.11 11.22 -16.92
CA ALA A 28 26.23 11.15 -15.99
C ALA A 28 26.79 9.72 -15.83
N ALA A 29 25.92 8.73 -15.76
CA ALA A 29 26.28 7.32 -15.74
C ALA A 29 27.08 6.91 -17.00
N LEU A 30 26.57 7.28 -18.16
CA LEU A 30 27.23 7.00 -19.44
C LEU A 30 28.58 7.74 -19.56
N GLN A 31 28.70 8.96 -19.04
CA GLN A 31 29.96 9.69 -18.98
C GLN A 31 30.97 8.99 -18.08
N ARG A 32 30.60 8.51 -16.90
CA ARG A 32 31.46 7.72 -15.99
C ARG A 32 31.92 6.44 -16.68
N MET A 33 31.01 5.69 -17.28
CA MET A 33 31.31 4.44 -17.99
C MET A 33 32.24 4.68 -19.19
N THR A 34 31.94 5.71 -20.01
CA THR A 34 32.79 6.07 -21.17
C THR A 34 34.23 6.36 -20.79
N LYS A 35 34.48 6.92 -19.60
CA LYS A 35 35.82 7.24 -19.10
C LYS A 35 36.53 5.99 -18.59
N ALA A 36 35.84 5.08 -17.93
CA ALA A 36 36.43 3.93 -17.25
C ALA A 36 36.49 2.68 -18.15
N ASP A 37 35.38 2.36 -18.83
CA ASP A 37 35.23 1.19 -19.71
C ASP A 37 34.43 1.57 -20.98
N PRO A 38 35.08 2.14 -22.00
CA PRO A 38 34.41 2.54 -23.23
C PRO A 38 33.91 1.36 -24.07
N GLU A 39 34.44 0.15 -23.89
CA GLU A 39 33.96 -1.04 -24.58
C GLU A 39 32.64 -1.51 -24.01
N LEU A 40 32.50 -1.58 -22.67
CA LEU A 40 31.21 -1.88 -22.01
C LEU A 40 30.15 -0.84 -22.37
N ALA A 41 30.50 0.45 -22.36
CA ALA A 41 29.58 1.51 -22.80
C ALA A 41 29.13 1.30 -24.26
N ALA A 42 30.01 0.98 -25.17
CA ALA A 42 29.69 0.71 -26.56
C ALA A 42 28.75 -0.52 -26.72
N ARG A 43 29.03 -1.61 -26.00
CA ARG A 43 28.19 -2.83 -25.98
C ARG A 43 26.78 -2.53 -25.48
N LEU A 44 26.66 -1.77 -24.39
CA LEU A 44 25.38 -1.35 -23.84
C LEU A 44 24.58 -0.48 -24.83
N ILE A 45 25.25 0.48 -25.48
CA ILE A 45 24.63 1.34 -26.49
C ILE A 45 24.14 0.50 -27.68
N ILE A 46 24.94 -0.43 -28.19
CA ILE A 46 24.55 -1.33 -29.29
C ILE A 46 23.35 -2.17 -28.88
N HIS A 47 23.35 -2.70 -27.66
CA HIS A 47 22.28 -3.51 -27.12
C HIS A 47 20.96 -2.72 -26.97
N SER A 48 21.04 -1.45 -26.63
CA SER A 48 19.87 -0.56 -26.49
C SER A 48 19.34 0.01 -27.82
N LEU A 49 20.07 -0.14 -28.93
CA LEU A 49 19.69 0.43 -30.24
C LEU A 49 18.27 0.08 -30.69
N PRO A 50 17.75 -1.17 -30.51
CA PRO A 50 16.39 -1.50 -30.92
C PRO A 50 15.35 -0.62 -30.21
N ALA A 51 15.57 -0.27 -28.95
CA ALA A 51 14.69 0.63 -28.19
C ALA A 51 14.98 2.11 -28.53
N ALA A 52 16.24 2.50 -28.60
CA ALA A 52 16.65 3.87 -28.88
C ALA A 52 16.20 4.34 -30.27
N ALA A 53 16.18 3.44 -31.25
CA ALA A 53 15.75 3.73 -32.61
C ALA A 53 14.27 3.43 -32.88
N ALA A 54 13.46 3.05 -31.90
CA ALA A 54 12.04 2.73 -32.06
C ALA A 54 11.21 3.90 -32.61
N THR A 55 11.61 5.13 -32.31
CA THR A 55 10.97 6.37 -32.79
C THR A 55 11.46 6.84 -34.17
N MET A 56 12.40 6.11 -34.75
CA MET A 56 12.97 6.44 -36.04
C MET A 56 12.01 6.04 -37.17
N PRO A 57 11.94 6.82 -38.28
CA PRO A 57 11.10 6.48 -39.41
C PRO A 57 11.46 5.13 -40.04
N ALA A 58 10.47 4.29 -40.34
CA ALA A 58 10.65 2.96 -40.94
C ALA A 58 11.44 2.94 -42.26
N ASN A 59 11.35 4.03 -43.03
CA ASN A 59 12.07 4.16 -44.29
C ASN A 59 13.53 4.63 -44.13
N LEU A 60 14.03 4.69 -42.89
CA LEU A 60 15.43 5.02 -42.60
C LEU A 60 16.22 3.75 -42.30
N SER A 61 17.25 3.49 -43.12
CA SER A 61 18.18 2.39 -42.88
C SER A 61 19.62 2.92 -42.83
N TRP A 62 20.36 2.49 -41.80
CA TRP A 62 21.73 2.93 -41.65
C TRP A 62 22.62 1.82 -41.02
N ARG A 63 23.91 1.90 -41.28
CA ARG A 63 24.88 0.95 -40.78
C ARG A 63 25.71 1.58 -39.68
N LEU A 64 25.84 0.87 -38.54
CA LEU A 64 26.82 1.17 -37.48
C LEU A 64 27.94 0.13 -37.54
N SER A 65 29.17 0.59 -37.72
CA SER A 65 30.35 -0.26 -37.63
C SER A 65 31.23 0.23 -36.50
N VAL A 66 31.53 -0.66 -35.54
CA VAL A 66 32.37 -0.36 -34.36
C VAL A 66 33.59 -1.27 -34.43
N GLU A 67 34.77 -0.66 -34.49
CA GLU A 67 36.02 -1.38 -34.59
C GLU A 67 36.20 -2.35 -33.40
N GLY A 68 36.50 -3.61 -33.66
CA GLY A 68 36.65 -4.66 -32.66
C GLY A 68 35.33 -5.29 -32.15
N LEU A 69 34.19 -4.67 -32.41
CA LEU A 69 32.87 -5.21 -31.95
C LEU A 69 32.02 -5.79 -33.08
N GLY A 70 32.02 -5.17 -34.28
CA GLY A 70 31.23 -5.64 -35.41
C GLY A 70 30.54 -4.54 -36.18
N ALA A 71 29.59 -4.94 -37.05
CA ALA A 71 28.76 -4.02 -37.80
C ALA A 71 27.30 -4.46 -37.79
N TRP A 72 26.38 -3.51 -37.70
CA TRP A 72 24.93 -3.74 -37.64
C TRP A 72 24.22 -2.81 -38.62
N THR A 73 23.16 -3.35 -39.24
CA THR A 73 22.20 -2.56 -40.01
C THR A 73 21.01 -2.27 -39.10
N VAL A 74 20.68 -0.98 -38.95
CA VAL A 74 19.56 -0.49 -38.14
C VAL A 74 18.46 0.03 -39.03
N ARG A 75 17.20 -0.40 -38.84
CA ARG A 75 16.01 0.08 -39.55
C ARG A 75 14.95 0.50 -38.52
N GLY A 76 14.33 1.66 -38.77
CA GLY A 76 13.23 2.13 -37.93
C GLY A 76 12.03 1.19 -37.94
N SER A 77 11.12 1.34 -36.97
CA SER A 77 9.90 0.55 -36.85
C SER A 77 8.73 1.20 -37.58
N GLU A 78 7.85 0.39 -38.18
CA GLU A 78 6.60 0.88 -38.84
C GLU A 78 5.47 1.11 -37.84
N ASP A 79 5.43 0.30 -36.75
CA ASP A 79 4.28 0.21 -35.83
C ASP A 79 4.60 0.73 -34.42
N GLY A 80 5.67 1.49 -34.23
CA GLY A 80 6.10 1.97 -32.91
C GLY A 80 6.72 0.87 -32.00
N GLY A 81 6.95 -0.32 -32.53
CA GLY A 81 7.69 -1.40 -31.90
C GLY A 81 9.21 -1.16 -31.92
N PRO A 82 10.02 -2.14 -31.49
CA PRO A 82 11.47 -2.04 -31.51
C PRO A 82 12.00 -1.89 -32.93
N ALA A 83 13.07 -1.10 -33.10
CA ALA A 83 13.77 -1.02 -34.37
C ALA A 83 14.49 -2.36 -34.67
N THR A 84 14.59 -2.71 -35.95
CA THR A 84 15.36 -3.89 -36.38
C THR A 84 16.85 -3.58 -36.32
N VAL A 85 17.62 -4.40 -35.61
CA VAL A 85 19.09 -4.31 -35.53
C VAL A 85 19.68 -5.69 -35.85
N GLU A 86 20.27 -5.82 -37.05
CA GLU A 86 20.79 -7.10 -37.54
C GLU A 86 22.28 -6.99 -37.87
N PRO A 87 23.08 -8.06 -37.68
CA PRO A 87 24.46 -8.07 -38.13
C PRO A 87 24.55 -7.69 -39.63
N SER A 88 25.43 -6.79 -39.98
CA SER A 88 25.59 -6.31 -41.36
C SER A 88 26.71 -7.09 -42.06
N ASN A 89 26.38 -7.69 -43.21
CA ASN A 89 27.30 -8.45 -44.05
C ASN A 89 27.93 -7.64 -45.18
N GLY A 90 27.78 -6.30 -45.20
CA GLY A 90 28.26 -5.42 -46.27
C GLY A 90 27.19 -4.52 -46.87
N ASP A 91 27.50 -3.84 -47.98
CA ASP A 91 26.62 -2.81 -48.60
C ASP A 91 25.26 -3.37 -49.01
N ALA A 92 24.26 -3.17 -48.22
CA ALA A 92 22.88 -3.60 -48.42
C ALA A 92 21.92 -2.41 -48.65
N GLY A 93 22.39 -1.34 -49.27
CA GLY A 93 21.53 -0.22 -49.68
C GLY A 93 21.12 0.72 -48.53
N GLU A 94 21.92 0.81 -47.48
CA GLU A 94 21.69 1.75 -46.39
C GLU A 94 21.77 3.22 -46.87
N ASP A 95 21.02 4.09 -46.21
CA ASP A 95 21.03 5.52 -46.51
C ASP A 95 22.35 6.18 -46.11
N PHE A 96 22.97 5.73 -45.02
CA PHE A 96 24.29 6.18 -44.57
C PHE A 96 24.93 5.13 -43.68
N ALA A 97 26.23 5.28 -43.46
CA ALA A 97 27.02 4.43 -42.52
C ALA A 97 27.81 5.29 -41.55
N ILE A 98 27.88 4.83 -40.32
CA ILE A 98 28.73 5.36 -39.27
C ILE A 98 29.82 4.33 -38.96
N GLU A 99 31.10 4.74 -39.10
CA GLU A 99 32.25 3.94 -38.70
C GLU A 99 32.93 4.63 -37.53
N THR A 100 33.16 3.89 -36.43
CA THR A 100 33.74 4.44 -35.18
C THR A 100 34.47 3.34 -34.38
N ASP A 101 35.22 3.71 -33.37
CA ASP A 101 35.70 2.81 -32.32
C ASP A 101 34.77 2.84 -31.08
N SER A 102 34.97 1.95 -30.13
CA SER A 102 34.15 1.87 -28.89
C SER A 102 34.14 3.20 -28.13
N LEU A 103 35.27 3.88 -28.00
CA LEU A 103 35.38 5.17 -27.33
C LEU A 103 34.66 6.28 -28.11
N GLY A 104 34.70 6.25 -29.45
CA GLY A 104 33.98 7.20 -30.31
C GLY A 104 32.47 7.06 -30.19
N LEU A 105 31.97 5.81 -30.20
CA LEU A 105 30.55 5.53 -30.00
C LEU A 105 30.07 5.98 -28.61
N ALA A 106 30.82 5.58 -27.56
CA ALA A 106 30.49 5.94 -26.20
C ALA A 106 30.47 7.46 -25.97
N ARG A 107 31.47 8.18 -26.50
CA ARG A 107 31.50 9.65 -26.44
C ARG A 107 30.39 10.32 -27.23
N LEU A 108 30.03 9.76 -28.40
CA LEU A 108 28.91 10.26 -29.20
C LEU A 108 27.59 10.17 -28.41
N ALA A 109 27.33 9.03 -27.79
CA ALA A 109 26.14 8.81 -26.97
C ALA A 109 26.16 9.64 -25.66
N ALA A 110 27.35 9.90 -25.10
CA ALA A 110 27.54 10.77 -23.93
C ALA A 110 27.55 12.28 -24.30
N GLY A 111 26.99 12.68 -25.44
CA GLY A 111 26.79 14.08 -25.82
C GLY A 111 27.98 14.77 -26.49
N SER A 112 29.07 14.05 -26.84
CA SER A 112 30.21 14.67 -27.55
C SER A 112 29.83 15.09 -28.96
N SER A 113 30.38 16.24 -29.41
CA SER A 113 30.11 16.77 -30.76
C SER A 113 30.58 15.79 -31.85
N PRO A 114 29.69 15.39 -32.78
CA PRO A 114 30.04 14.54 -33.93
C PRO A 114 31.19 15.14 -34.77
N LEU A 115 31.16 16.46 -34.96
CA LEU A 115 32.22 17.18 -35.70
C LEU A 115 33.58 17.06 -34.98
N GLY A 116 33.60 17.19 -33.65
CA GLY A 116 34.82 17.02 -32.86
C GLY A 116 35.38 15.61 -32.97
N LEU A 117 34.52 14.58 -33.00
CA LEU A 117 34.94 13.19 -33.20
C LEU A 117 35.45 12.93 -34.62
N MET A 118 34.82 13.53 -35.63
CA MET A 118 35.32 13.46 -37.02
C MET A 118 36.68 14.11 -37.20
N LEU A 119 36.92 15.27 -36.61
CA LEU A 119 38.23 15.96 -36.64
C LEU A 119 39.32 15.12 -35.96
N ARG A 120 38.96 14.36 -34.93
CA ARG A 120 39.89 13.43 -34.22
C ARG A 120 39.99 12.06 -34.90
N ARG A 121 39.40 11.88 -36.10
CA ARG A 121 39.35 10.65 -36.89
C ARG A 121 38.74 9.44 -36.16
N ARG A 122 37.92 9.67 -35.11
CA ARG A 122 37.23 8.62 -34.35
C ARG A 122 35.86 8.31 -34.91
N LEU A 123 35.32 9.16 -35.80
CA LEU A 123 34.01 8.96 -36.42
C LEU A 123 34.09 9.28 -37.90
N ARG A 124 33.62 8.37 -38.72
CA ARG A 124 33.47 8.57 -40.18
C ARG A 124 32.00 8.39 -40.56
N LEU A 125 31.47 9.32 -41.36
CA LEU A 125 30.12 9.26 -41.87
C LEU A 125 30.17 9.15 -43.40
N ARG A 126 29.58 8.06 -43.94
CA ARG A 126 29.47 7.81 -45.40
C ARG A 126 28.04 7.84 -45.85
N GLY A 127 27.73 8.12 -47.10
CA GLY A 127 26.41 8.12 -47.67
C GLY A 127 25.64 9.44 -47.54
N LYS A 128 24.31 9.36 -47.38
CA LYS A 128 23.41 10.52 -47.40
C LYS A 128 23.47 11.30 -46.09
N ARG A 129 24.45 12.20 -45.93
CA ARG A 129 24.72 12.95 -44.68
C ARG A 129 23.50 13.70 -44.13
N ARG A 130 22.55 14.19 -44.99
CA ARG A 130 21.33 14.86 -44.54
C ARG A 130 20.39 13.91 -43.77
N LYS A 131 20.37 12.62 -44.12
CA LYS A 131 19.58 11.62 -43.40
C LYS A 131 20.17 11.28 -42.03
N ALA A 132 21.47 11.37 -41.86
CA ALA A 132 22.13 11.17 -40.57
C ALA A 132 21.71 12.21 -39.50
N LEU A 133 21.19 13.37 -39.89
CA LEU A 133 20.62 14.35 -38.95
C LEU A 133 19.41 13.81 -38.18
N LYS A 134 18.76 12.76 -38.70
CA LYS A 134 17.64 12.10 -38.00
C LYS A 134 18.08 11.30 -36.76
N LEU A 135 19.37 11.01 -36.60
CA LEU A 135 19.92 10.38 -35.39
C LEU A 135 19.68 11.22 -34.13
N ARG A 136 19.42 12.51 -34.24
CA ARG A 136 18.97 13.37 -33.12
C ARG A 136 17.63 12.92 -32.51
N HIS A 137 16.87 12.07 -33.20
CA HIS A 137 15.61 11.49 -32.72
C HIS A 137 15.80 10.11 -32.08
N LEU A 138 17.05 9.62 -31.96
CA LEU A 138 17.31 8.49 -31.09
C LEU A 138 16.90 8.86 -29.67
N ASP A 139 16.21 7.94 -29.02
CA ASP A 139 15.76 8.15 -27.67
C ASP A 139 16.92 7.98 -26.69
N PRO A 140 17.32 9.03 -25.97
CA PRO A 140 18.40 8.95 -25.00
C PRO A 140 18.02 8.18 -23.73
N GLU A 141 16.70 7.95 -23.50
CA GLU A 141 16.16 7.27 -22.31
C GLU A 141 15.86 5.78 -22.57
N ALA A 142 16.47 5.18 -23.58
CA ALA A 142 16.28 3.77 -23.92
C ALA A 142 17.02 2.83 -22.95
N GLY A 143 16.66 2.88 -21.65
CA GLY A 143 17.17 2.04 -20.58
C GLY A 143 16.59 0.62 -20.58
N PRO A 144 17.04 -0.24 -19.61
CA PRO A 144 16.66 -1.65 -19.53
C PRO A 144 15.14 -1.87 -19.43
N ARG A 145 14.42 -1.03 -18.70
CA ARG A 145 12.95 -1.11 -18.57
C ARG A 145 12.24 -0.87 -19.91
N LYS A 146 12.66 0.15 -20.65
CA LYS A 146 12.09 0.47 -21.95
C LYS A 146 12.38 -0.62 -22.96
N MET A 147 13.58 -1.19 -22.94
CA MET A 147 13.94 -2.35 -23.75
C MET A 147 13.00 -3.53 -23.45
N ALA A 148 12.85 -3.87 -22.18
CA ALA A 148 11.98 -4.95 -21.73
C ALA A 148 10.50 -4.70 -22.10
N ALA A 149 10.01 -3.46 -21.96
CA ALA A 149 8.64 -3.07 -22.33
C ALA A 149 8.36 -3.22 -23.85
N LEU A 150 9.38 -3.05 -24.69
CA LEU A 150 9.32 -3.29 -26.12
C LEU A 150 9.54 -4.76 -26.52
N GLY A 151 9.65 -5.67 -25.54
CA GLY A 151 9.87 -7.10 -25.77
C GLY A 151 11.31 -7.44 -26.21
N ILE A 152 12.27 -6.53 -26.02
CA ILE A 152 13.67 -6.75 -26.31
C ILE A 152 14.26 -7.58 -25.18
N ASP A 153 15.01 -8.65 -25.51
CA ASP A 153 15.70 -9.46 -24.53
C ASP A 153 16.89 -8.68 -23.95
N VAL A 154 16.79 -8.31 -22.67
CA VAL A 154 17.82 -7.51 -21.98
C VAL A 154 18.90 -8.46 -21.44
N ASP A 155 20.18 -8.21 -21.76
CA ASP A 155 21.31 -9.02 -21.30
C ASP A 155 21.66 -8.68 -19.84
N PRO A 156 21.51 -9.62 -18.87
CA PRO A 156 21.84 -9.38 -17.49
C PRO A 156 23.32 -9.03 -17.28
N ASP A 157 24.23 -9.64 -18.03
CA ASP A 157 25.67 -9.39 -17.85
C ASP A 157 26.02 -7.91 -18.13
N LEU A 158 25.45 -7.34 -19.20
CA LEU A 158 25.64 -5.92 -19.50
C LEU A 158 25.07 -5.03 -18.40
N ILE A 159 23.91 -5.38 -17.87
CA ILE A 159 23.25 -4.59 -16.84
C ILE A 159 24.04 -4.64 -15.54
N TYR A 160 24.37 -5.84 -15.02
CA TYR A 160 25.11 -5.94 -13.76
C TYR A 160 26.50 -5.27 -13.86
N ARG A 161 27.23 -5.46 -14.94
CA ARG A 161 28.54 -4.80 -15.16
C ARG A 161 28.42 -3.28 -15.28
N SER A 162 27.27 -2.75 -15.66
CA SER A 162 27.03 -1.30 -15.75
C SER A 162 26.73 -0.64 -14.40
N LEU A 163 26.33 -1.39 -13.38
CA LEU A 163 25.90 -0.88 -12.06
C LEU A 163 26.94 0.02 -11.37
N PRO A 164 28.26 -0.27 -11.38
CA PRO A 164 29.26 0.60 -10.79
C PRO A 164 29.28 2.03 -11.36
N TYR A 165 28.76 2.18 -12.57
CA TYR A 165 28.68 3.47 -13.26
C TYR A 165 27.29 4.08 -13.22
N ALA A 166 26.25 3.24 -13.13
CA ALA A 166 24.86 3.66 -13.10
C ALA A 166 24.44 4.21 -11.73
N ILE A 167 24.86 3.53 -10.65
CA ILE A 167 24.55 3.96 -9.28
C ILE A 167 25.52 5.08 -8.88
N ASP A 168 24.96 6.15 -8.30
CA ASP A 168 25.76 7.28 -7.84
C ASP A 168 26.53 6.90 -6.57
N PRO A 169 27.87 7.11 -6.49
CA PRO A 169 28.67 6.83 -5.31
C PRO A 169 28.17 7.51 -4.02
N GLU A 170 27.54 8.67 -4.14
CA GLU A 170 26.99 9.38 -2.98
C GLU A 170 25.84 8.61 -2.30
N TRP A 171 25.07 7.81 -3.07
CA TRP A 171 23.96 7.04 -2.50
C TRP A 171 24.43 5.86 -1.67
N THR A 172 25.63 5.36 -1.94
CA THR A 172 26.19 4.16 -1.30
C THR A 172 27.14 4.47 -0.14
N ARG A 173 27.38 5.75 0.17
CA ARG A 173 28.21 6.15 1.31
C ARG A 173 27.64 5.66 2.63
N GLY A 174 28.54 5.18 3.51
CA GLY A 174 28.19 4.63 4.82
C GLY A 174 27.57 3.25 4.76
N HIS A 175 27.54 2.59 3.59
CA HIS A 175 27.03 1.24 3.41
C HIS A 175 28.14 0.29 2.98
N SER A 176 28.21 -0.89 3.62
CA SER A 176 29.16 -1.96 3.28
C SER A 176 28.44 -3.30 3.35
N PHE A 177 28.27 -3.98 2.20
CA PHE A 177 27.63 -5.28 2.07
C PHE A 177 27.90 -5.91 0.71
N ALA A 178 27.63 -7.22 0.57
CA ALA A 178 27.66 -7.93 -0.71
C ALA A 178 26.35 -8.69 -0.94
N ILE A 179 25.88 -8.71 -2.21
CA ILE A 179 24.69 -9.44 -2.64
C ILE A 179 25.04 -10.28 -3.86
N ALA A 180 24.75 -11.57 -3.82
CA ALA A 180 24.79 -12.43 -5.00
C ALA A 180 23.43 -12.44 -5.71
N PHE A 181 23.44 -12.25 -7.01
CA PHE A 181 22.28 -12.42 -7.89
C PHE A 181 22.49 -13.64 -8.78
N GLU A 182 21.57 -14.61 -8.70
CA GLU A 182 21.60 -15.85 -9.48
C GLU A 182 20.36 -15.88 -10.39
N ILE A 183 20.57 -15.62 -11.69
CA ILE A 183 19.51 -15.68 -12.70
C ILE A 183 19.59 -17.03 -13.38
N LEU A 184 18.56 -17.84 -13.22
CA LEU A 184 18.49 -19.21 -13.71
C LEU A 184 17.89 -19.30 -15.11
N GLY A 185 18.40 -20.17 -15.96
CA GLY A 185 17.95 -20.42 -17.32
C GLY A 185 18.95 -19.96 -18.38
N GLU A 186 18.58 -20.13 -19.65
CA GLU A 186 19.39 -19.70 -20.80
C GLU A 186 19.64 -18.19 -20.77
N GLY A 187 20.86 -17.75 -20.96
CA GLY A 187 21.26 -16.32 -20.83
C GLY A 187 21.27 -15.81 -19.38
N GLY A 188 21.17 -16.70 -18.40
CA GLY A 188 21.37 -16.38 -16.98
C GLY A 188 22.83 -16.45 -16.54
N GLY A 189 23.06 -16.25 -15.25
CA GLY A 189 24.41 -16.25 -14.66
C GLY A 189 24.38 -15.89 -13.19
N ARG A 190 25.57 -15.70 -12.62
CA ARG A 190 25.76 -15.26 -11.24
C ARG A 190 26.64 -14.01 -11.20
N TRP A 191 26.18 -12.99 -10.48
CA TRP A 191 26.90 -11.75 -10.24
C TRP A 191 26.90 -11.46 -8.75
N VAL A 192 28.05 -11.11 -8.21
CA VAL A 192 28.18 -10.60 -6.83
C VAL A 192 28.42 -9.11 -6.91
N VAL A 193 27.50 -8.35 -6.35
CA VAL A 193 27.61 -6.88 -6.22
C VAL A 193 28.10 -6.57 -4.83
N GLU A 194 29.29 -6.03 -4.73
CA GLU A 194 29.93 -5.59 -3.50
C GLU A 194 29.86 -4.07 -3.40
N VAL A 195 29.36 -3.59 -2.26
CA VAL A 195 29.24 -2.16 -1.95
C VAL A 195 30.12 -1.88 -0.74
N ASP A 196 31.02 -0.91 -0.86
CA ASP A 196 31.90 -0.48 0.22
C ASP A 196 32.07 1.05 0.20
N ASP A 197 31.35 1.73 1.09
CA ASP A 197 31.45 3.19 1.37
C ASP A 197 31.67 4.07 0.13
N GLY A 198 30.70 4.05 -0.77
CA GLY A 198 30.73 4.85 -2.01
C GLY A 198 31.36 4.15 -3.21
N LYS A 199 31.79 2.91 -3.07
CA LYS A 199 32.37 2.09 -4.15
C LYS A 199 31.49 0.90 -4.43
N ILE A 200 31.27 0.59 -5.72
CA ILE A 200 30.59 -0.62 -6.15
C ILE A 200 31.54 -1.42 -7.05
N GLU A 201 31.66 -2.70 -6.76
CA GLU A 201 32.34 -3.67 -7.62
C GLU A 201 31.37 -4.81 -8.00
N VAL A 202 31.51 -5.33 -9.21
CA VAL A 202 30.71 -6.45 -9.70
C VAL A 202 31.61 -7.57 -10.17
N HIS A 203 31.45 -8.72 -9.53
CA HIS A 203 32.20 -9.93 -9.84
C HIS A 203 31.29 -10.93 -10.56
N VAL A 204 31.76 -11.47 -11.68
CA VAL A 204 30.99 -12.40 -12.53
C VAL A 204 31.46 -13.84 -12.29
N GLY A 205 30.49 -14.73 -12.08
CA GLY A 205 30.75 -16.17 -11.88
C GLY A 205 30.88 -16.58 -10.40
N SER A 206 31.20 -17.85 -10.17
CA SER A 206 31.27 -18.44 -8.82
C SER A 206 32.64 -18.34 -8.13
N GLU A 207 33.69 -17.99 -8.88
CA GLU A 207 35.10 -18.07 -8.38
C GLU A 207 35.68 -16.70 -7.96
N ASN A 208 35.04 -15.59 -8.32
CA ASN A 208 35.49 -14.24 -8.01
C ASN A 208 34.39 -13.46 -7.27
N GLY A 209 34.58 -13.22 -6.00
CA GLY A 209 33.70 -12.42 -5.15
C GLY A 209 33.76 -12.87 -3.69
N ALA A 210 33.13 -12.13 -2.79
CA ALA A 210 33.10 -12.46 -1.37
C ALA A 210 32.73 -13.93 -1.13
N GLU A 211 33.52 -14.64 -0.33
CA GLU A 211 33.29 -16.07 0.00
C GLU A 211 31.90 -16.29 0.64
N ASP A 212 31.36 -15.26 1.31
CA ASP A 212 30.00 -15.20 1.83
C ASP A 212 29.39 -13.82 1.49
N PRO A 213 28.50 -13.72 0.49
CA PRO A 213 27.90 -12.45 0.09
C PRO A 213 26.89 -11.89 1.09
N GLY A 214 26.63 -12.54 2.22
CA GLY A 214 25.65 -12.09 3.23
C GLY A 214 24.20 -12.13 2.77
N SER A 215 23.95 -12.01 1.46
CA SER A 215 22.61 -12.12 0.86
C SER A 215 22.70 -12.74 -0.54
N THR A 216 21.74 -13.60 -0.88
CA THR A 216 21.66 -14.19 -2.22
C THR A 216 20.22 -14.09 -2.74
N VAL A 217 20.06 -13.56 -3.94
CA VAL A 217 18.77 -13.43 -4.64
C VAL A 217 18.76 -14.37 -5.84
N ARG A 218 17.80 -15.31 -5.87
CA ARG A 218 17.62 -16.31 -6.94
C ARG A 218 16.31 -16.10 -7.66
N LEU A 219 16.33 -16.04 -8.97
CA LEU A 219 15.15 -15.91 -9.80
C LEU A 219 15.36 -16.51 -11.19
N SER A 220 14.28 -16.82 -11.91
CA SER A 220 14.37 -17.26 -13.29
C SER A 220 14.61 -16.09 -14.24
N ARG A 221 15.19 -16.38 -15.42
CA ARG A 221 15.33 -15.39 -16.51
C ARG A 221 14.00 -14.75 -16.89
N ALA A 222 12.92 -15.54 -16.89
CA ALA A 222 11.57 -15.06 -17.17
C ALA A 222 11.07 -14.09 -16.08
N THR A 223 11.34 -14.39 -14.81
CA THR A 223 10.97 -13.50 -13.68
C THR A 223 11.75 -12.20 -13.73
N TRP A 224 13.06 -12.26 -14.05
CA TRP A 224 13.87 -11.06 -14.21
C TRP A 224 13.32 -10.13 -15.31
N GLY A 225 12.89 -10.71 -16.45
CA GLY A 225 12.22 -9.94 -17.50
C GLY A 225 10.90 -9.30 -17.04
N LYS A 226 10.10 -10.00 -16.21
CA LYS A 226 8.87 -9.45 -15.61
C LYS A 226 9.17 -8.27 -14.67
N LEU A 227 10.21 -8.38 -13.85
CA LEU A 227 10.65 -7.30 -12.96
C LEU A 227 11.06 -6.06 -13.76
N LEU A 228 11.84 -6.24 -14.81
CA LEU A 228 12.25 -5.13 -15.68
C LEU A 228 11.06 -4.45 -16.38
N ARG A 229 10.06 -5.20 -16.84
CA ARG A 229 8.84 -4.61 -17.44
C ARG A 229 7.90 -3.96 -16.43
N GLY A 230 8.10 -4.22 -15.14
CA GLY A 230 7.15 -3.82 -14.11
C GLY A 230 5.86 -4.66 -14.09
N ASP A 231 5.87 -5.87 -14.70
CA ASP A 231 4.74 -6.82 -14.64
C ASP A 231 4.55 -7.37 -13.22
N VAL A 232 5.60 -7.35 -12.42
CA VAL A 232 5.64 -7.80 -11.02
C VAL A 232 6.63 -6.94 -10.25
N THR A 233 6.29 -6.58 -9.00
CA THR A 233 7.24 -5.90 -8.11
C THR A 233 8.20 -6.89 -7.47
N PRO A 234 9.40 -6.46 -7.00
CA PRO A 234 10.30 -7.33 -6.24
C PRO A 234 9.62 -7.99 -5.03
N THR A 235 8.76 -7.26 -4.32
CA THR A 235 8.00 -7.76 -3.16
C THR A 235 7.03 -8.86 -3.57
N VAL A 236 6.22 -8.65 -4.61
CA VAL A 236 5.28 -9.65 -5.12
C VAL A 236 6.02 -10.87 -5.67
N ALA A 237 7.15 -10.69 -6.34
CA ALA A 237 7.95 -11.79 -6.85
C ALA A 237 8.52 -12.68 -5.72
N MET A 238 8.91 -12.09 -4.59
CA MET A 238 9.33 -12.83 -3.40
C MET A 238 8.16 -13.56 -2.72
N GLN A 239 7.05 -12.89 -2.50
CA GLN A 239 5.86 -13.45 -1.85
C GLN A 239 5.25 -14.62 -2.67
N SER A 240 5.26 -14.50 -3.99
CA SER A 240 4.75 -15.55 -4.88
C SER A 240 5.76 -16.67 -5.17
N GLY A 241 6.95 -16.64 -4.55
CA GLY A 241 8.01 -17.62 -4.77
C GLY A 241 8.68 -17.56 -6.16
N LEU A 242 8.41 -16.53 -6.94
CA LEU A 242 9.08 -16.27 -8.22
C LEU A 242 10.54 -15.84 -8.04
N THR A 243 10.82 -15.21 -6.89
CA THR A 243 12.16 -14.84 -6.45
C THR A 243 12.38 -15.38 -5.05
N ARG A 244 13.53 -15.96 -4.81
CA ARG A 244 13.96 -16.39 -3.48
C ARG A 244 15.14 -15.56 -3.04
N ALA A 245 15.06 -15.00 -1.84
CA ALA A 245 16.17 -14.29 -1.20
C ALA A 245 16.56 -15.03 0.08
N ASP A 246 17.85 -15.32 0.23
CA ASP A 246 18.44 -15.92 1.42
C ASP A 246 19.42 -14.89 2.03
N GLY A 247 19.49 -14.81 3.36
CA GLY A 247 20.36 -13.86 4.09
C GLY A 247 19.66 -12.57 4.49
N ALA A 248 20.42 -11.48 4.66
CA ALA A 248 19.91 -10.19 5.13
C ALA A 248 19.07 -9.48 4.06
N MET A 249 17.82 -9.12 4.37
CA MET A 249 16.92 -8.47 3.42
C MET A 249 17.18 -6.97 3.25
N HIS A 250 17.71 -6.30 4.27
CA HIS A 250 17.95 -4.86 4.20
C HIS A 250 18.88 -4.43 3.05
N PRO A 251 20.04 -5.08 2.82
CA PRO A 251 20.89 -4.81 1.66
C PRO A 251 20.17 -4.98 0.33
N VAL A 252 19.38 -6.05 0.19
CA VAL A 252 18.62 -6.35 -1.05
C VAL A 252 17.61 -5.24 -1.36
N THR A 253 16.86 -4.79 -0.35
CA THR A 253 15.88 -3.71 -0.51
C THR A 253 16.54 -2.38 -0.83
N LEU A 254 17.64 -2.07 -0.15
CA LEU A 254 18.38 -0.82 -0.35
C LEU A 254 18.99 -0.77 -1.77
N PHE A 255 19.62 -1.86 -2.19
CA PHE A 255 20.17 -1.99 -3.55
C PHE A 255 19.08 -1.86 -4.63
N GLY A 256 17.92 -2.48 -4.44
CA GLY A 256 16.79 -2.36 -5.34
C GLY A 256 16.38 -0.90 -5.55
N ARG A 257 16.30 -0.10 -4.49
CA ARG A 257 16.01 1.35 -4.57
C ARG A 257 17.03 2.14 -5.38
N TRP A 258 18.33 1.81 -5.23
CA TRP A 258 19.36 2.48 -6.00
C TRP A 258 19.31 2.09 -7.49
N ALA A 259 19.03 0.83 -7.78
CA ALA A 259 18.86 0.36 -9.16
C ALA A 259 17.65 1.04 -9.85
N ASP A 260 16.53 1.15 -9.16
CA ASP A 260 15.34 1.87 -9.65
C ASP A 260 15.66 3.34 -9.92
N ARG A 261 16.32 4.01 -8.98
CA ARG A 261 16.72 5.41 -9.14
C ARG A 261 17.73 5.62 -10.27
N ALA A 262 18.66 4.67 -10.49
CA ALA A 262 19.59 4.72 -11.59
C ALA A 262 18.92 4.58 -12.97
N ASP A 263 17.79 3.87 -13.03
CA ASP A 263 16.95 3.71 -14.23
C ASP A 263 15.91 4.86 -14.39
N GLY A 264 16.07 5.93 -13.62
CA GLY A 264 15.23 7.13 -13.67
C GLY A 264 13.86 6.97 -13.02
N VAL A 265 13.67 5.92 -12.23
CA VAL A 265 12.43 5.65 -11.52
C VAL A 265 12.64 5.93 -10.04
N ASP A 266 11.81 6.81 -9.47
CA ASP A 266 11.75 6.92 -8.02
C ASP A 266 10.97 5.69 -7.51
N GLY A 267 11.65 4.80 -6.75
CA GLY A 267 11.08 3.55 -6.26
C GLY A 267 9.68 3.68 -5.66
N PRO A 268 9.39 4.71 -4.81
CA PRO A 268 8.04 5.01 -4.33
C PRO A 268 7.04 5.39 -5.42
N GLU A 269 7.48 5.95 -6.53
CA GLU A 269 6.63 6.34 -7.65
C GLU A 269 6.26 5.14 -8.53
N LEU A 270 7.22 4.26 -8.79
CA LEU A 270 6.98 3.00 -9.48
C LEU A 270 6.06 2.08 -8.66
N GLU A 271 6.29 1.94 -7.35
CA GLU A 271 5.40 1.17 -6.48
C GLU A 271 3.97 1.72 -6.52
N ARG A 272 3.80 3.06 -6.55
CA ARG A 272 2.50 3.70 -6.74
C ARG A 272 1.88 3.40 -8.10
N GLU A 273 2.65 3.47 -9.19
CA GLU A 273 2.15 3.17 -10.54
C GLU A 273 1.76 1.70 -10.72
N VAL A 274 2.61 0.76 -10.26
CA VAL A 274 2.31 -0.68 -10.32
C VAL A 274 1.09 -1.00 -9.46
N ARG A 275 0.98 -0.39 -8.29
CA ARG A 275 -0.17 -0.49 -7.40
C ARG A 275 -1.44 0.06 -8.05
N GLN A 276 -1.37 1.24 -8.70
CA GLN A 276 -2.49 1.82 -9.44
C GLN A 276 -2.92 0.96 -10.63
N ARG A 277 -1.97 0.38 -11.39
CA ARG A 277 -2.27 -0.54 -12.49
C ARG A 277 -2.92 -1.84 -11.98
N ALA A 278 -2.43 -2.41 -10.89
CA ALA A 278 -3.03 -3.59 -10.28
C ALA A 278 -4.44 -3.32 -9.75
N ILE A 279 -4.66 -2.18 -9.08
CA ILE A 279 -5.97 -1.72 -8.64
C ILE A 279 -6.91 -1.53 -9.85
N GLN A 280 -6.43 -0.90 -10.92
CA GLN A 280 -7.21 -0.65 -12.12
C GLN A 280 -7.56 -1.94 -12.87
N GLN A 281 -6.67 -2.93 -12.92
CA GLN A 281 -6.93 -4.25 -13.48
C GLN A 281 -7.92 -5.05 -12.62
N ARG A 282 -7.83 -4.97 -11.30
CA ARG A 282 -8.82 -5.55 -10.37
C ARG A 282 -10.19 -4.89 -10.54
N ARG A 283 -10.26 -3.56 -10.63
CA ARG A 283 -11.51 -2.81 -10.87
C ARG A 283 -12.19 -3.24 -12.17
N ILE A 284 -11.46 -3.38 -13.27
CA ILE A 284 -12.01 -3.83 -14.56
C ILE A 284 -12.50 -5.29 -14.45
N GLY A 285 -11.80 -6.15 -13.70
CA GLY A 285 -12.20 -7.55 -13.48
C GLY A 285 -13.42 -7.72 -12.60
N SER A 286 -13.57 -6.93 -11.52
CA SER A 286 -14.66 -7.05 -10.55
C SER A 286 -15.99 -6.53 -11.08
N TRP A 287 -16.02 -5.39 -11.74
CA TRP A 287 -17.26 -4.82 -12.31
C TRP A 287 -17.87 -5.64 -13.46
N GLY A 288 -17.08 -6.50 -14.12
CA GLY A 288 -17.56 -7.37 -15.19
C GLY A 288 -18.07 -8.74 -14.73
N SER A 289 -17.70 -9.23 -13.55
CA SER A 289 -18.07 -10.56 -13.07
C SER A 289 -19.33 -10.57 -12.21
N SER A 290 -19.69 -9.46 -11.58
CA SER A 290 -20.87 -9.31 -10.72
C SER A 290 -22.20 -9.43 -11.49
N THR A 291 -22.21 -9.05 -12.77
CA THR A 291 -23.44 -9.10 -13.60
C THR A 291 -23.78 -10.49 -14.14
N ASN A 292 -22.86 -11.44 -14.11
CA ASN A 292 -23.08 -12.80 -14.64
C ASN A 292 -23.29 -13.88 -13.57
N GLY A 293 -23.19 -13.55 -12.28
CA GLY A 293 -23.41 -14.49 -11.16
C GLY A 293 -24.83 -14.49 -10.59
N ALA A 294 -25.64 -13.51 -10.92
CA ALA A 294 -27.03 -13.39 -10.46
C ALA A 294 -28.05 -13.93 -11.46
N ALA A 295 -27.66 -14.88 -12.32
CA ALA A 295 -28.64 -15.68 -13.01
C ALA A 295 -29.37 -16.53 -11.95
N SER A 296 -30.56 -16.10 -11.60
CA SER A 296 -31.59 -16.81 -10.85
C SER A 296 -31.52 -18.31 -11.13
N ARG A 297 -30.83 -19.07 -10.28
CA ARG A 297 -31.16 -20.47 -10.11
C ARG A 297 -32.39 -20.51 -9.23
N THR A 298 -33.55 -20.58 -9.83
CA THR A 298 -34.76 -21.11 -9.20
C THR A 298 -34.44 -22.51 -8.70
N ILE A 299 -34.07 -22.63 -7.42
CA ILE A 299 -33.92 -23.90 -6.75
C ILE A 299 -35.34 -24.37 -6.44
N ASP A 300 -35.69 -25.51 -7.05
CA ASP A 300 -36.90 -26.26 -6.75
C ASP A 300 -37.00 -26.51 -5.23
N PRO A 301 -38.06 -26.07 -4.55
CA PRO A 301 -38.20 -26.21 -3.10
C PRO A 301 -38.31 -27.63 -2.59
N ALA A 302 -38.39 -28.62 -3.47
CA ALA A 302 -38.64 -30.05 -3.14
C ALA A 302 -37.39 -30.89 -2.90
N GLN A 303 -36.13 -30.36 -3.04
CA GLN A 303 -34.89 -31.11 -2.80
C GLN A 303 -33.98 -30.43 -1.77
N GLY A 304 -34.48 -30.14 -0.60
CA GLY A 304 -33.73 -29.49 0.46
C GLY A 304 -33.63 -30.32 1.72
N GLY A 305 -32.63 -31.19 1.80
CA GLY A 305 -32.08 -31.68 3.07
C GLY A 305 -31.35 -30.51 3.77
N ALA A 306 -31.57 -30.38 5.09
CA ALA A 306 -31.08 -29.38 6.03
C ALA A 306 -29.66 -28.88 5.78
N ALA A 307 -29.45 -27.74 5.12
CA ALA A 307 -28.26 -26.89 5.20
C ALA A 307 -28.20 -25.75 4.17
N ALA A 308 -29.28 -25.15 3.76
CA ALA A 308 -29.22 -23.83 3.13
C ALA A 308 -29.91 -22.82 4.04
N LYS A 309 -29.28 -22.47 5.18
CA LYS A 309 -29.59 -21.18 5.81
C LYS A 309 -29.30 -20.13 4.74
N ARG A 310 -30.35 -19.41 4.31
CA ARG A 310 -30.26 -18.33 3.34
C ARG A 310 -29.13 -17.39 3.75
N ASP A 311 -28.34 -16.96 2.78
CA ASP A 311 -27.35 -15.91 3.00
C ASP A 311 -28.08 -14.60 3.31
N ASN A 312 -28.25 -14.31 4.59
CA ASN A 312 -28.96 -13.13 5.08
C ASN A 312 -28.03 -11.93 5.29
N LEU A 313 -26.73 -12.02 4.94
CA LEU A 313 -25.82 -10.90 5.06
C LEU A 313 -25.99 -9.95 3.87
N LEU A 314 -25.95 -8.65 4.16
CA LEU A 314 -25.98 -7.61 3.14
C LEU A 314 -24.78 -7.72 2.20
N SER A 315 -25.01 -7.46 0.91
CA SER A 315 -23.90 -7.32 -0.05
C SER A 315 -23.16 -5.99 0.17
N TYR A 316 -21.95 -5.85 -0.37
CA TYR A 316 -21.20 -4.58 -0.32
C TYR A 316 -21.98 -3.43 -0.98
N GLU A 317 -22.69 -3.68 -2.07
CA GLU A 317 -23.57 -2.72 -2.73
C GLU A 317 -24.73 -2.27 -1.83
N GLN A 318 -25.33 -3.21 -1.10
CA GLN A 318 -26.41 -2.90 -0.15
C GLN A 318 -25.86 -2.08 1.05
N LEU A 319 -24.67 -2.41 1.53
CA LEU A 319 -24.00 -1.64 2.58
C LEU A 319 -23.66 -0.22 2.12
N TYR A 320 -23.23 -0.06 0.86
CA TYR A 320 -23.00 1.25 0.26
C TYR A 320 -24.30 2.05 0.13
N ALA A 321 -25.38 1.43 -0.38
CA ALA A 321 -26.69 2.08 -0.50
C ALA A 321 -27.27 2.52 0.86
N LEU A 322 -26.99 1.74 1.92
CA LEU A 322 -27.37 2.14 3.28
C LEU A 322 -26.63 3.39 3.74
N TRP A 323 -25.35 3.52 3.40
CA TRP A 323 -24.56 4.71 3.70
C TRP A 323 -25.15 5.95 3.04
N GLU A 324 -25.49 5.90 1.75
CA GLU A 324 -26.15 7.03 1.06
C GLU A 324 -27.50 7.40 1.70
N LYS A 325 -28.30 6.39 2.07
CA LYS A 325 -29.63 6.58 2.66
C LYS A 325 -29.57 7.17 4.08
N ARG A 326 -28.55 6.82 4.86
CA ARG A 326 -28.43 7.13 6.30
C ARG A 326 -27.45 8.23 6.61
N ASN A 327 -26.99 8.97 5.62
CA ASN A 327 -26.02 10.06 5.81
C ASN A 327 -26.62 11.14 6.73
N TRP A 328 -25.83 11.56 7.72
CA TRP A 328 -26.20 12.56 8.70
C TRP A 328 -25.10 13.64 8.81
N ARG A 329 -25.41 14.75 9.48
CA ARG A 329 -24.52 15.90 9.57
C ARG A 329 -24.28 16.26 11.02
N SER A 330 -23.03 16.20 11.47
CA SER A 330 -22.64 16.49 12.85
C SER A 330 -23.02 17.91 13.29
N HIS A 331 -22.94 18.92 12.41
CA HIS A 331 -23.26 20.30 12.72
C HIS A 331 -24.77 20.60 12.85
N GLU A 332 -25.66 19.68 12.51
CA GLU A 332 -27.11 19.80 12.74
C GLU A 332 -27.53 19.31 14.14
N LEU A 333 -26.61 18.75 14.92
CA LEU A 333 -26.88 18.35 16.31
C LEU A 333 -26.87 19.57 17.23
N ASP A 334 -27.85 19.63 18.11
CA ASP A 334 -28.02 20.68 19.12
C ASP A 334 -27.57 20.14 20.50
N PHE A 335 -26.59 20.78 21.10
CA PHE A 335 -26.01 20.42 22.41
C PHE A 335 -26.39 21.45 23.51
N SER A 336 -27.34 22.33 23.28
CA SER A 336 -27.69 23.39 24.24
C SER A 336 -28.14 22.82 25.59
N ILE A 337 -29.00 21.79 25.58
CA ILE A 337 -29.45 21.11 26.80
C ILE A 337 -28.32 20.37 27.46
N ASP A 338 -27.48 19.69 26.68
CA ASP A 338 -26.31 18.94 27.20
C ASP A 338 -25.38 19.86 27.96
N ARG A 339 -25.13 21.07 27.44
CA ARG A 339 -24.30 22.08 28.08
C ARG A 339 -24.88 22.55 29.41
N GLU A 340 -26.18 22.77 29.49
CA GLU A 340 -26.85 23.15 30.74
C GLU A 340 -26.76 22.00 31.77
N GLN A 341 -27.01 20.78 31.36
CA GLN A 341 -26.90 19.60 32.21
C GLN A 341 -25.46 19.39 32.69
N TRP A 342 -24.47 19.56 31.83
CA TRP A 342 -23.05 19.43 32.19
C TRP A 342 -22.65 20.32 33.35
N LEU A 343 -23.11 21.56 33.39
CA LEU A 343 -22.79 22.53 34.46
C LEU A 343 -23.35 22.11 35.82
N THR A 344 -24.38 21.26 35.84
CA THR A 344 -25.03 20.77 37.07
C THR A 344 -24.66 19.33 37.42
N THR A 345 -23.95 18.63 36.55
CA THR A 345 -23.51 17.25 36.77
C THR A 345 -22.47 17.20 37.89
N PRO A 346 -22.54 16.25 38.85
CA PRO A 346 -21.53 16.08 39.88
C PRO A 346 -20.12 15.88 39.31
N THR A 347 -19.11 16.41 39.98
CA THR A 347 -17.71 16.39 39.50
C THR A 347 -17.17 15.00 39.18
N ASP A 348 -17.53 13.97 39.97
CA ASP A 348 -17.07 12.60 39.73
C ASP A 348 -17.75 12.00 38.47
N ALA A 349 -19.04 12.29 38.27
CA ALA A 349 -19.74 11.91 37.04
C ALA A 349 -19.20 12.67 35.81
N GLN A 350 -18.89 13.96 35.96
CA GLN A 350 -18.22 14.74 34.91
C GLN A 350 -16.87 14.12 34.54
N ARG A 351 -16.07 13.73 35.51
CA ARG A 351 -14.73 13.15 35.29
C ARG A 351 -14.81 11.81 34.55
N ASN A 352 -15.73 10.92 34.97
CA ASN A 352 -15.95 9.66 34.30
C ASN A 352 -16.44 9.85 32.85
N THR A 353 -17.44 10.72 32.66
CA THR A 353 -17.96 11.05 31.31
C THR A 353 -16.89 11.67 30.45
N ALA A 354 -16.10 12.61 30.95
CA ALA A 354 -15.01 13.26 30.20
C ALA A 354 -13.96 12.24 29.74
N TRP A 355 -13.55 11.33 30.61
CA TRP A 355 -12.61 10.28 30.23
C TRP A 355 -13.16 9.38 29.14
N THR A 356 -14.40 8.89 29.29
CA THR A 356 -15.03 8.02 28.29
C THR A 356 -15.17 8.72 26.95
N MET A 357 -15.63 9.99 26.95
CA MET A 357 -15.75 10.77 25.71
C MET A 357 -14.39 11.03 25.05
N SER A 358 -13.36 11.27 25.86
CA SER A 358 -11.99 11.39 25.37
C SER A 358 -11.50 10.10 24.72
N SER A 359 -11.82 8.94 25.32
CA SER A 359 -11.46 7.62 24.76
C SER A 359 -12.09 7.38 23.38
N PHE A 360 -13.37 7.71 23.21
CA PHE A 360 -14.02 7.66 21.89
C PHE A 360 -13.43 8.67 20.93
N TYR A 361 -13.29 9.93 21.35
CA TYR A 361 -12.78 10.99 20.49
C TYR A 361 -11.38 10.67 19.90
N VAL A 362 -10.46 10.21 20.75
CA VAL A 362 -9.12 9.81 20.30
C VAL A 362 -9.18 8.51 19.50
N GLY A 363 -10.07 7.58 19.86
CA GLY A 363 -10.30 6.34 19.11
C GLY A 363 -10.75 6.61 17.68
N GLU A 364 -11.77 7.44 17.47
CA GLU A 364 -12.30 7.82 16.16
C GLU A 364 -11.24 8.50 15.27
N GLU A 365 -10.41 9.36 15.87
CA GLU A 365 -9.29 9.96 15.12
C GLU A 365 -8.26 8.92 14.70
N ARG A 366 -7.92 7.97 15.60
CA ARG A 366 -6.95 6.90 15.29
C ARG A 366 -7.46 5.97 14.19
N VAL A 367 -8.71 5.52 14.26
CA VAL A 367 -9.29 4.65 13.23
C VAL A 367 -9.40 5.37 11.90
N ALA A 368 -9.78 6.65 11.88
CA ALA A 368 -9.79 7.47 10.67
C ALA A 368 -8.37 7.59 10.04
N ALA A 369 -7.37 7.87 10.86
CA ALA A 369 -5.98 8.04 10.40
C ALA A 369 -5.40 6.75 9.81
N ASP A 370 -5.72 5.59 10.39
CA ASP A 370 -5.13 4.30 10.04
C ASP A 370 -5.97 3.51 9.00
N LEU A 371 -7.12 4.01 8.53
CA LEU A 371 -8.00 3.30 7.58
C LEU A 371 -7.52 3.35 6.11
N ALA A 372 -6.80 4.39 5.71
CA ALA A 372 -6.37 4.54 4.32
C ALA A 372 -5.53 3.36 3.78
N PRO A 373 -4.59 2.76 4.52
CA PRO A 373 -3.90 1.54 4.10
C PRO A 373 -4.83 0.36 3.82
N PHE A 374 -5.90 0.19 4.60
CA PHE A 374 -6.90 -0.86 4.38
C PHE A 374 -7.68 -0.64 3.07
N MET A 375 -8.07 0.60 2.80
CA MET A 375 -8.72 0.96 1.54
C MET A 375 -7.83 0.62 0.34
N LEU A 376 -6.54 0.94 0.42
CA LEU A 376 -5.57 0.66 -0.65
C LEU A 376 -5.29 -0.85 -0.81
N ALA A 377 -5.34 -1.62 0.28
CA ALA A 377 -5.12 -3.06 0.31
C ALA A 377 -6.40 -3.87 0.04
N ALA A 378 -7.55 -3.22 -0.11
CA ALA A 378 -8.82 -3.89 -0.30
C ALA A 378 -8.78 -4.87 -1.49
N PRO A 379 -9.22 -6.14 -1.31
CA PRO A 379 -9.07 -7.17 -2.33
C PRO A 379 -10.05 -7.03 -3.52
N SER A 380 -11.04 -6.14 -3.41
CA SER A 380 -11.98 -5.87 -4.49
C SER A 380 -12.40 -4.40 -4.53
N GLY A 381 -12.89 -3.93 -5.69
CA GLY A 381 -13.38 -2.56 -5.85
C GLY A 381 -14.59 -2.24 -4.98
N GLU A 382 -15.43 -3.22 -4.68
CA GLU A 382 -16.59 -3.08 -3.80
C GLU A 382 -16.16 -2.91 -2.34
N ALA A 383 -15.15 -3.67 -1.89
CA ALA A 383 -14.56 -3.51 -0.56
C ALA A 383 -13.85 -2.16 -0.42
N GLU A 384 -13.11 -1.73 -1.45
CA GLU A 384 -12.47 -0.41 -1.49
C GLU A 384 -13.51 0.72 -1.39
N ALA A 385 -14.59 0.64 -2.18
CA ALA A 385 -15.66 1.64 -2.15
C ALA A 385 -16.34 1.70 -0.77
N PHE A 386 -16.56 0.54 -0.13
CA PHE A 386 -17.10 0.48 1.22
C PHE A 386 -16.16 1.17 2.22
N LEU A 387 -14.88 0.81 2.25
CA LEU A 387 -13.89 1.39 3.17
C LEU A 387 -13.71 2.90 2.95
N ALA A 388 -13.88 3.39 1.72
CA ALA A 388 -13.89 4.82 1.45
C ALA A 388 -15.09 5.53 2.12
N THR A 389 -16.28 4.92 2.14
CA THR A 389 -17.44 5.47 2.88
C THR A 389 -17.22 5.42 4.38
N GLN A 390 -16.60 4.36 4.89
CA GLN A 390 -16.24 4.24 6.30
C GLN A 390 -15.28 5.35 6.73
N LEU A 391 -14.24 5.66 5.94
CA LEU A 391 -13.32 6.76 6.24
C LEU A 391 -14.04 8.12 6.40
N VAL A 392 -15.10 8.36 5.62
CA VAL A 392 -15.94 9.56 5.76
C VAL A 392 -16.71 9.52 7.08
N ASP A 393 -17.24 8.36 7.47
CA ASP A 393 -17.99 8.21 8.72
C ASP A 393 -17.08 8.43 9.94
N GLU A 394 -15.89 7.79 10.01
CA GLU A 394 -14.92 7.96 11.10
C GLU A 394 -14.50 9.44 11.26
N THR A 395 -14.30 10.14 10.14
CA THR A 395 -14.00 11.58 10.17
C THR A 395 -15.19 12.36 10.75
N ARG A 396 -16.43 11.98 10.42
CA ARG A 396 -17.67 12.61 10.94
C ARG A 396 -17.84 12.33 12.43
N HIS A 397 -17.51 11.11 12.88
CA HIS A 397 -17.53 10.73 14.29
C HIS A 397 -16.53 11.57 15.09
N ALA A 398 -15.29 11.68 14.63
CA ALA A 398 -14.29 12.53 15.26
C ALA A 398 -14.76 14.00 15.37
N VAL A 399 -15.39 14.55 14.33
CA VAL A 399 -15.96 15.91 14.36
C VAL A 399 -17.14 16.01 15.35
N PHE A 400 -17.98 14.98 15.48
CA PHE A 400 -19.05 14.94 16.47
C PHE A 400 -18.50 15.01 17.89
N PHE A 401 -17.51 14.19 18.23
CA PHE A 401 -16.87 14.22 19.54
C PHE A 401 -16.12 15.51 19.80
N ASP A 402 -15.42 16.07 18.82
CA ASP A 402 -14.76 17.38 18.93
C ASP A 402 -15.74 18.51 19.28
N ARG A 403 -16.89 18.53 18.59
CA ARG A 403 -17.93 19.51 18.88
C ARG A 403 -18.47 19.34 20.31
N TRP A 404 -18.76 18.13 20.73
CA TRP A 404 -19.28 17.91 22.08
C TRP A 404 -18.23 18.27 23.16
N ALA A 405 -16.96 17.91 22.94
CA ALA A 405 -15.86 18.28 23.81
C ALA A 405 -15.70 19.80 23.95
N SER A 406 -15.83 20.55 22.86
CA SER A 406 -15.69 21.99 22.85
C SER A 406 -16.93 22.73 23.34
N GLU A 407 -18.13 22.29 22.92
CA GLU A 407 -19.39 23.01 23.18
C GLU A 407 -19.97 22.67 24.57
N VAL A 408 -19.77 21.45 25.07
CA VAL A 408 -20.35 20.95 26.33
C VAL A 408 -19.33 20.89 27.46
N MET A 409 -18.23 20.16 27.28
CA MET A 409 -17.18 20.03 28.30
C MET A 409 -16.34 21.30 28.46
N ALA A 410 -16.45 22.24 27.52
CA ALA A 410 -15.64 23.47 27.48
C ALA A 410 -14.12 23.19 27.54
N LEU A 411 -13.65 22.11 26.91
CA LEU A 411 -12.24 21.88 26.74
C LEU A 411 -11.64 23.05 25.96
N SER A 412 -10.95 23.92 26.69
CA SER A 412 -10.38 25.16 26.15
C SER A 412 -9.08 24.85 25.41
N ALA A 413 -9.19 24.64 24.11
CA ALA A 413 -8.04 24.68 23.22
C ALA A 413 -8.47 25.33 21.90
N ASP A 414 -7.55 26.03 21.28
CA ASP A 414 -7.84 26.90 20.12
C ASP A 414 -8.26 26.11 18.87
N ASP A 415 -7.89 24.82 18.79
CA ASP A 415 -8.19 23.97 17.66
C ASP A 415 -8.42 22.49 18.06
N MET A 416 -8.94 21.69 17.10
CA MET A 416 -9.20 20.26 17.26
C MET A 416 -7.94 19.47 17.67
N ARG A 417 -6.78 19.79 17.10
CA ARG A 417 -5.52 19.10 17.40
C ARG A 417 -5.11 19.26 18.87
N SER A 418 -5.24 20.46 19.39
CA SER A 418 -4.91 20.75 20.79
C SER A 418 -5.86 20.05 21.75
N ARG A 419 -7.16 19.92 21.40
CA ARG A 419 -8.14 19.15 22.18
C ARG A 419 -7.85 17.65 22.14
N LEU A 420 -7.49 17.11 20.96
CA LEU A 420 -7.05 15.71 20.83
C LEU A 420 -5.84 15.41 21.70
N THR A 421 -4.81 16.27 21.67
CA THR A 421 -3.62 16.09 22.51
C THR A 421 -3.97 16.06 24.00
N ALA A 422 -4.84 16.95 24.46
CA ALA A 422 -5.30 16.94 25.86
C ALA A 422 -6.12 15.69 26.22
N ALA A 423 -6.91 15.18 25.29
CA ALA A 423 -7.65 13.94 25.45
C ALA A 423 -6.71 12.72 25.49
N GLU A 424 -5.70 12.68 24.64
CA GLU A 424 -4.67 11.62 24.60
C GLU A 424 -3.94 11.42 25.92
N GLU A 425 -3.64 12.51 26.64
CA GLU A 425 -2.97 12.45 27.95
C GLU A 425 -3.75 11.66 29.01
N THR A 426 -5.04 11.41 28.77
CA THR A 426 -5.90 10.63 29.68
C THR A 426 -6.00 9.16 29.32
N MET A 427 -5.40 8.72 28.21
CA MET A 427 -5.49 7.34 27.73
C MET A 427 -4.64 6.38 28.60
N ILE A 428 -5.13 5.16 28.74
CA ILE A 428 -4.51 4.10 29.55
C ILE A 428 -3.71 3.12 28.67
N GLY A 429 -2.83 2.34 29.30
CA GLY A 429 -1.97 1.38 28.58
C GLY A 429 -2.70 0.44 27.61
N PRO A 430 -3.80 -0.22 27.98
CA PRO A 430 -4.59 -1.07 27.08
C PRO A 430 -5.11 -0.35 25.83
N TRP A 431 -5.41 0.94 25.95
CA TRP A 431 -5.82 1.77 24.82
C TRP A 431 -4.65 1.95 23.82
N HIS A 432 -3.45 2.32 24.32
CA HIS A 432 -2.25 2.44 23.48
C HIS A 432 -1.86 1.11 22.84
N PHE A 433 -1.95 0.00 23.59
CA PHE A 433 -1.72 -1.33 23.04
C PHE A 433 -2.62 -1.65 21.83
N LEU A 434 -3.91 -1.29 21.90
CA LEU A 434 -4.82 -1.58 20.81
C LEU A 434 -4.59 -0.66 19.61
N PHE A 435 -4.58 0.66 19.82
CA PHE A 435 -4.60 1.64 18.74
C PHE A 435 -3.20 1.97 18.21
N ASP A 436 -2.23 2.20 19.09
CA ASP A 436 -0.90 2.64 18.67
C ASP A 436 0.02 1.44 18.33
N ASP A 437 -0.03 0.35 19.12
CA ASP A 437 0.85 -0.81 18.90
C ASP A 437 0.24 -1.84 17.94
N SER A 438 -1.09 -2.10 17.97
CA SER A 438 -1.70 -3.17 17.18
C SER A 438 -2.31 -2.67 15.88
N LEU A 439 -3.26 -1.73 15.92
CA LEU A 439 -3.95 -1.24 14.72
C LEU A 439 -3.00 -0.47 13.80
N ARG A 440 -2.22 0.45 14.35
CA ARG A 440 -1.23 1.23 13.60
C ARG A 440 -0.12 0.35 13.02
N ASP A 441 0.35 -0.68 13.75
CA ASP A 441 1.35 -1.61 13.20
C ASP A 441 0.80 -2.33 11.98
N VAL A 442 -0.40 -2.89 12.08
CA VAL A 442 -1.05 -3.58 10.95
C VAL A 442 -1.27 -2.62 9.76
N ALA A 443 -1.74 -1.40 10.00
CA ALA A 443 -1.91 -0.38 8.97
C ALA A 443 -0.58 -0.05 8.26
N ASN A 444 0.50 0.12 9.03
CA ASN A 444 1.84 0.36 8.50
C ASN A 444 2.39 -0.84 7.71
N ARG A 445 2.09 -2.07 8.14
CA ARG A 445 2.49 -3.30 7.42
C ARG A 445 1.69 -3.44 6.12
N LEU A 446 0.38 -3.15 6.13
CA LEU A 446 -0.47 -3.12 4.94
C LEU A 446 -0.02 -2.07 3.92
N MET A 447 0.41 -0.89 4.37
CA MET A 447 0.95 0.14 3.48
C MET A 447 2.18 -0.37 2.71
N ARG A 448 3.00 -1.21 3.34
CA ARG A 448 4.19 -1.83 2.72
C ARG A 448 3.85 -3.06 1.88
N ASN A 449 2.84 -3.83 2.29
CA ASN A 449 2.46 -5.11 1.70
C ASN A 449 0.94 -5.16 1.43
N PRO A 450 0.40 -4.35 0.53
CA PRO A 450 -1.04 -4.21 0.32
C PRO A 450 -1.69 -5.46 -0.33
N ASP A 451 -0.91 -6.36 -0.88
CA ASP A 451 -1.39 -7.61 -1.49
C ASP A 451 -1.36 -8.80 -0.51
N ASP A 452 -0.95 -8.58 0.74
CA ASP A 452 -0.91 -9.59 1.78
C ASP A 452 -2.30 -9.79 2.37
N LEU A 453 -2.97 -10.87 1.95
CA LEU A 453 -4.33 -11.17 2.38
C LEU A 453 -4.40 -11.60 3.85
N GLU A 454 -3.40 -12.31 4.37
CA GLU A 454 -3.38 -12.71 5.79
C GLU A 454 -3.30 -11.47 6.68
N LEU A 455 -2.43 -10.53 6.29
CA LEU A 455 -2.29 -9.25 6.97
C LEU A 455 -3.56 -8.39 6.87
N PHE A 456 -4.24 -8.41 5.72
CA PHE A 456 -5.52 -7.72 5.57
C PHE A 456 -6.61 -8.34 6.46
N VAL A 457 -6.67 -9.69 6.55
CA VAL A 457 -7.57 -10.42 7.45
C VAL A 457 -7.26 -10.08 8.91
N GLU A 458 -5.97 -10.10 9.33
CA GLU A 458 -5.54 -9.66 10.66
C GLU A 458 -6.08 -8.24 10.96
N GLY A 459 -5.90 -7.33 10.03
CA GLY A 459 -6.36 -5.95 10.15
C GLY A 459 -7.88 -5.83 10.28
N ILE A 460 -8.66 -6.54 9.47
CA ILE A 460 -10.13 -6.55 9.55
C ILE A 460 -10.60 -7.12 10.90
N VAL A 461 -9.90 -8.11 11.45
CA VAL A 461 -10.22 -8.63 12.80
C VAL A 461 -9.96 -7.56 13.85
N ILE A 462 -8.80 -6.89 13.82
CA ILE A 462 -8.47 -5.82 14.78
C ILE A 462 -9.48 -4.68 14.68
N TYR A 463 -9.72 -4.19 13.49
CA TYR A 463 -10.58 -3.04 13.25
C TYR A 463 -12.05 -3.36 13.52
N HIS A 464 -12.68 -4.24 12.72
CA HIS A 464 -14.13 -4.45 12.72
C HIS A 464 -14.63 -5.41 13.79
N MET A 465 -13.79 -6.38 14.24
CA MET A 465 -14.25 -7.34 15.24
C MET A 465 -13.87 -6.93 16.66
N VAL A 466 -12.63 -6.48 16.88
CA VAL A 466 -12.16 -6.08 18.22
C VAL A 466 -12.55 -4.64 18.51
N THR A 467 -12.05 -3.66 17.73
CA THR A 467 -12.25 -2.23 18.01
C THR A 467 -13.72 -1.84 17.93
N GLU A 468 -14.38 -2.05 16.81
CA GLU A 468 -15.79 -1.67 16.65
C GLU A 468 -16.72 -2.70 17.27
N GLY A 469 -16.55 -3.98 16.92
CA GLY A 469 -17.47 -5.05 17.26
C GLY A 469 -17.50 -5.46 18.73
N VAL A 470 -16.40 -5.33 19.44
CA VAL A 470 -16.32 -5.65 20.87
C VAL A 470 -16.30 -4.36 21.69
N LEU A 471 -15.34 -3.47 21.46
CA LEU A 471 -15.11 -2.34 22.36
C LEU A 471 -16.10 -1.21 22.13
N ALA A 472 -16.17 -0.66 20.92
CA ALA A 472 -17.05 0.48 20.62
C ALA A 472 -18.52 0.11 20.87
N MET A 473 -19.01 -1.00 20.31
CA MET A 473 -20.39 -1.42 20.48
C MET A 473 -20.77 -1.70 21.94
N THR A 474 -19.88 -2.28 22.74
CA THR A 474 -20.13 -2.50 24.16
C THR A 474 -20.17 -1.19 24.94
N GLY A 475 -19.20 -0.30 24.68
CA GLY A 475 -19.18 1.03 25.29
C GLY A 475 -20.40 1.86 24.93
N GLN A 476 -20.75 1.90 23.65
CA GLN A 476 -21.96 2.60 23.16
C GLN A 476 -23.21 2.11 23.84
N ARG A 477 -23.39 0.79 23.95
CA ARG A 477 -24.56 0.19 24.59
C ARG A 477 -24.67 0.58 26.06
N VAL A 478 -23.56 0.49 26.80
CA VAL A 478 -23.52 0.80 28.25
C VAL A 478 -23.79 2.30 28.48
N ILE A 479 -23.15 3.16 27.70
CA ILE A 479 -23.25 4.61 27.85
C ILE A 479 -24.63 5.13 27.47
N LEU A 480 -25.16 4.72 26.31
CA LEU A 480 -26.48 5.16 25.85
C LEU A 480 -27.57 4.71 26.81
N GLN A 481 -27.52 3.46 27.30
CA GLN A 481 -28.49 2.96 28.27
C GLN A 481 -28.45 3.79 29.57
N TYR A 482 -27.25 4.07 30.11
CA TYR A 482 -27.11 4.89 31.30
C TYR A 482 -27.65 6.31 31.10
N MET A 483 -27.31 6.95 29.97
CA MET A 483 -27.78 8.31 29.69
C MET A 483 -29.30 8.36 29.47
N GLU A 484 -29.88 7.34 28.86
CA GLU A 484 -31.32 7.22 28.70
C GLU A 484 -32.04 7.05 30.07
N ASP A 485 -31.58 6.10 30.90
CA ASP A 485 -32.15 5.81 32.21
C ASP A 485 -32.08 7.02 33.14
N HIS A 486 -31.05 7.86 33.02
CA HIS A 486 -30.85 9.07 33.82
C HIS A 486 -31.33 10.35 33.13
N SER A 487 -31.88 10.27 31.92
CA SER A 487 -32.33 11.42 31.10
C SER A 487 -31.26 12.49 30.91
N MET A 488 -30.00 12.04 30.61
CA MET A 488 -28.82 12.90 30.48
C MET A 488 -28.44 13.12 29.01
N PHE A 489 -27.99 14.31 28.68
CA PHE A 489 -27.35 14.67 27.41
C PHE A 489 -28.10 14.24 26.14
N PRO A 490 -29.32 14.73 25.90
CA PRO A 490 -30.16 14.28 24.78
C PRO A 490 -29.55 14.58 23.40
N GLY A 491 -28.76 15.64 23.28
CA GLY A 491 -28.01 15.95 22.04
C GLY A 491 -26.93 14.92 21.76
N PHE A 492 -26.18 14.53 22.81
CA PHE A 492 -25.20 13.46 22.72
C PHE A 492 -25.84 12.12 22.38
N GLN A 493 -26.89 11.72 23.10
CA GLN A 493 -27.62 10.47 22.83
C GLN A 493 -28.04 10.39 21.35
N LYS A 494 -28.59 11.47 20.80
CA LYS A 494 -28.99 11.53 19.39
C LYS A 494 -27.79 11.33 18.46
N GLY A 495 -26.70 12.05 18.68
CA GLY A 495 -25.49 11.96 17.85
C GLY A 495 -24.82 10.59 17.97
N PHE A 496 -24.69 10.09 19.19
CA PHE A 496 -24.03 8.80 19.44
C PHE A 496 -24.83 7.61 18.91
N SER A 497 -26.17 7.69 18.89
CA SER A 497 -27.02 6.69 18.21
C SER A 497 -26.85 6.71 16.69
N LEU A 498 -26.49 7.85 16.08
CA LEU A 498 -26.14 7.93 14.66
C LEU A 498 -24.75 7.34 14.39
N VAL A 499 -23.79 7.54 15.29
CA VAL A 499 -22.51 6.84 15.26
C VAL A 499 -22.73 5.33 15.36
N GLU A 500 -23.48 4.85 16.36
CA GLU A 500 -23.83 3.42 16.51
C GLU A 500 -24.44 2.83 15.23
N GLN A 501 -25.30 3.59 14.55
CA GLN A 501 -25.89 3.18 13.26
C GLN A 501 -24.84 2.95 12.18
N ASP A 502 -23.82 3.81 12.10
CA ASP A 502 -22.72 3.67 11.15
C ASP A 502 -21.82 2.48 11.52
N GLU A 503 -21.51 2.30 12.82
CA GLU A 503 -20.74 1.16 13.33
C GLU A 503 -21.37 -0.20 13.01
N HIS A 504 -22.69 -0.31 13.10
CA HIS A 504 -23.38 -1.53 12.69
C HIS A 504 -23.13 -1.90 11.21
N ARG A 505 -23.01 -0.90 10.35
CA ARG A 505 -22.70 -1.07 8.94
C ARG A 505 -21.24 -1.50 8.73
N HIS A 506 -20.30 -0.92 9.49
CA HIS A 506 -18.88 -1.26 9.46
C HIS A 506 -18.65 -2.70 9.93
N ILE A 507 -19.25 -3.08 11.05
CA ILE A 507 -19.20 -4.46 11.57
C ILE A 507 -19.81 -5.45 10.58
N ALA A 508 -20.93 -5.10 9.93
CA ALA A 508 -21.55 -5.97 8.93
C ALA A 508 -20.64 -6.22 7.73
N PHE A 509 -19.86 -5.23 7.31
CA PHE A 509 -18.83 -5.40 6.29
C PHE A 509 -17.74 -6.37 6.75
N GLY A 510 -17.19 -6.17 7.95
CA GLY A 510 -16.15 -7.04 8.51
C GLY A 510 -16.61 -8.51 8.62
N VAL A 511 -17.83 -8.74 9.15
CA VAL A 511 -18.43 -10.08 9.23
C VAL A 511 -18.61 -10.71 7.84
N ARG A 512 -19.10 -9.93 6.86
CA ARG A 512 -19.27 -10.37 5.48
C ARG A 512 -17.93 -10.79 4.87
N PHE A 513 -16.94 -9.92 4.97
CA PHE A 513 -15.61 -10.16 4.42
C PHE A 513 -14.95 -11.39 5.03
N LEU A 514 -14.89 -11.46 6.37
CA LEU A 514 -14.26 -12.59 7.07
C LEU A 514 -14.96 -13.91 6.78
N ARG A 515 -16.30 -13.93 6.72
CA ARG A 515 -17.04 -15.14 6.34
C ARG A 515 -16.68 -15.62 4.94
N ASP A 516 -16.66 -14.71 3.97
CA ASP A 516 -16.43 -15.05 2.57
C ASP A 516 -14.99 -15.53 2.38
N VAL A 517 -14.01 -14.85 2.95
CA VAL A 517 -12.59 -15.27 2.88
C VAL A 517 -12.35 -16.61 3.61
N CYS A 518 -12.94 -16.84 4.78
CA CYS A 518 -12.80 -18.11 5.52
C CYS A 518 -13.49 -19.30 4.83
N ARG A 519 -14.47 -19.04 3.95
CA ARG A 519 -15.09 -20.07 3.10
C ARG A 519 -14.22 -20.42 1.91
N GLU A 520 -13.63 -19.43 1.27
CA GLU A 520 -12.76 -19.58 0.10
C GLU A 520 -11.38 -20.12 0.49
N ARG A 521 -10.87 -19.70 1.64
CA ARG A 521 -9.57 -20.05 2.20
C ARG A 521 -9.71 -20.44 3.68
N PRO A 522 -9.97 -21.70 3.97
CA PRO A 522 -10.21 -22.20 5.33
C PRO A 522 -9.08 -21.92 6.33
N GLU A 523 -7.84 -21.79 5.86
CA GLU A 523 -6.66 -21.42 6.65
C GLU A 523 -6.76 -20.04 7.27
N MET A 524 -7.55 -19.14 6.72
CA MET A 524 -7.76 -17.80 7.27
C MET A 524 -8.48 -17.83 8.63
N ARG A 525 -9.16 -18.94 8.97
CA ARG A 525 -9.75 -19.11 10.31
C ARG A 525 -8.70 -19.11 11.41
N ASP A 526 -7.52 -19.65 11.12
CA ASP A 526 -6.40 -19.65 12.09
C ASP A 526 -5.87 -18.23 12.28
N VAL A 527 -5.83 -17.42 11.22
CA VAL A 527 -5.46 -15.99 11.32
C VAL A 527 -6.46 -15.25 12.20
N VAL A 528 -7.76 -15.43 11.96
CA VAL A 528 -8.83 -14.82 12.78
C VAL A 528 -8.68 -15.22 14.25
N LEU A 529 -8.59 -16.53 14.53
CA LEU A 529 -8.51 -17.06 15.89
C LEU A 529 -7.26 -16.58 16.62
N ASN A 530 -6.09 -16.66 16.00
CA ASN A 530 -4.83 -16.23 16.56
C ASN A 530 -4.84 -14.73 16.88
N THR A 531 -5.42 -13.92 16.02
CA THR A 531 -5.54 -12.47 16.25
C THR A 531 -6.44 -12.17 17.43
N LEU A 532 -7.61 -12.79 17.53
CA LEU A 532 -8.53 -12.62 18.66
C LEU A 532 -7.89 -13.06 19.98
N THR A 533 -7.29 -14.24 20.03
CA THR A 533 -6.66 -14.79 21.24
C THR A 533 -5.50 -13.94 21.72
N ARG A 534 -4.74 -13.37 20.80
CA ARG A 534 -3.61 -12.49 21.12
C ARG A 534 -4.03 -11.14 21.68
N LEU A 535 -5.11 -10.55 21.14
CA LEU A 535 -5.46 -9.15 21.41
C LEU A 535 -6.51 -8.97 22.50
N LEU A 536 -7.56 -9.78 22.51
CA LEU A 536 -8.74 -9.52 23.35
C LEU A 536 -8.46 -9.47 24.85
N PRO A 537 -7.61 -10.33 25.45
CA PRO A 537 -7.37 -10.28 26.89
C PRO A 537 -6.82 -8.93 27.37
N GLU A 538 -6.00 -8.27 26.55
CA GLU A 538 -5.47 -6.95 26.88
C GLU A 538 -6.38 -5.82 26.38
N ALA A 539 -6.91 -5.93 25.16
CA ALA A 539 -7.78 -4.91 24.59
C ALA A 539 -9.06 -4.68 25.43
N ALA A 540 -9.67 -5.74 25.98
CA ALA A 540 -10.86 -5.62 26.80
C ALA A 540 -10.61 -4.92 28.16
N ARG A 541 -9.35 -4.70 28.55
CA ARG A 541 -9.01 -3.86 29.72
C ARG A 541 -9.27 -2.37 29.47
N VAL A 542 -9.52 -1.95 28.25
CA VAL A 542 -9.98 -0.59 27.93
C VAL A 542 -11.27 -0.22 28.68
N PHE A 543 -12.09 -1.18 29.08
CA PHE A 543 -13.28 -0.93 29.87
C PHE A 543 -13.02 -0.57 31.34
N ILE A 544 -11.81 -0.81 31.85
CA ILE A 544 -11.44 -0.52 33.23
C ILE A 544 -11.28 1.01 33.37
N PRO A 545 -12.06 1.67 34.26
CA PRO A 545 -11.93 3.11 34.43
C PRO A 545 -10.53 3.50 34.94
N PRO A 546 -10.01 4.67 34.60
CA PRO A 546 -8.63 5.07 34.93
C PRO A 546 -8.38 5.32 36.42
N TYR A 547 -9.43 5.40 37.23
CA TYR A 547 -9.35 5.53 38.70
C TYR A 547 -9.36 4.18 39.43
N GLU A 548 -9.55 3.07 38.69
CA GLU A 548 -9.45 1.71 39.22
C GLU A 548 -8.03 1.15 39.04
N ASP A 549 -7.73 0.07 39.76
CA ASP A 549 -6.48 -0.67 39.51
C ASP A 549 -6.51 -1.25 38.08
N PRO A 550 -5.54 -0.95 37.24
CA PRO A 550 -5.50 -1.46 35.85
C PRO A 550 -5.44 -2.99 35.76
N ASN A 551 -5.09 -3.69 36.87
CA ASN A 551 -5.07 -5.14 36.96
C ASN A 551 -6.35 -5.73 37.56
N THR A 552 -7.34 -4.89 37.91
CA THR A 552 -8.60 -5.42 38.43
C THR A 552 -9.36 -6.21 37.38
N SER A 553 -10.04 -7.27 37.84
CA SER A 553 -11.00 -8.00 37.00
C SER A 553 -12.45 -7.57 37.28
N GLU A 554 -12.66 -6.75 38.31
CA GLU A 554 -13.97 -6.32 38.77
C GLU A 554 -14.03 -4.80 38.96
N PHE A 555 -14.98 -4.15 38.28
CA PHE A 555 -15.26 -2.72 38.37
C PHE A 555 -16.77 -2.48 38.14
N VAL A 556 -17.21 -1.27 38.45
CA VAL A 556 -18.53 -0.78 38.09
C VAL A 556 -18.38 0.48 37.24
N SER A 557 -18.99 0.50 36.08
CA SER A 557 -19.00 1.66 35.20
C SER A 557 -20.39 1.85 34.61
N TYR A 558 -20.92 3.07 34.67
CA TYR A 558 -22.29 3.39 34.16
C TYR A 558 -23.35 2.41 34.69
N ASP A 559 -23.36 2.19 36.01
CA ASP A 559 -24.27 1.28 36.72
C ASP A 559 -24.17 -0.20 36.30
N ASN A 560 -23.17 -0.56 35.50
CA ASN A 560 -22.95 -1.93 35.06
C ASN A 560 -21.70 -2.54 35.74
N HIS A 561 -21.89 -3.74 36.31
CA HIS A 561 -20.77 -4.53 36.80
C HIS A 561 -19.95 -5.10 35.65
N SER A 562 -18.63 -5.16 35.79
CA SER A 562 -17.68 -5.68 34.79
C SER A 562 -18.08 -7.02 34.18
N SER A 563 -18.63 -7.94 34.97
CA SER A 563 -19.11 -9.24 34.48
C SER A 563 -20.24 -9.13 33.44
N HIS A 564 -21.11 -8.11 33.55
CA HIS A 564 -22.15 -7.82 32.55
C HIS A 564 -21.53 -7.22 31.29
N VAL A 565 -20.57 -6.29 31.45
CA VAL A 565 -19.85 -5.66 30.34
C VAL A 565 -19.10 -6.71 29.51
N TYR A 566 -18.30 -7.54 30.18
CA TYR A 566 -17.56 -8.63 29.51
C TYR A 566 -18.49 -9.71 28.93
N GLY A 567 -19.61 -10.02 29.63
CA GLY A 567 -20.61 -10.95 29.14
C GLY A 567 -21.25 -10.48 27.83
N PHE A 568 -21.61 -9.20 27.72
CA PHE A 568 -22.13 -8.61 26.48
C PHE A 568 -21.09 -8.64 25.36
N ALA A 569 -19.86 -8.18 25.65
CA ALA A 569 -18.75 -8.15 24.71
C ALA A 569 -18.47 -9.53 24.10
N TYR A 570 -18.32 -10.55 24.97
CA TYR A 570 -18.08 -11.92 24.53
C TYR A 570 -19.25 -12.51 23.73
N ASN A 571 -20.50 -12.35 24.18
CA ASN A 571 -21.68 -12.86 23.48
C ASN A 571 -21.87 -12.19 22.10
N ALA A 572 -21.58 -10.89 22.00
CA ALA A 572 -21.61 -10.18 20.74
C ALA A 572 -20.56 -10.69 19.74
N LEU A 573 -19.34 -10.92 20.20
CA LEU A 573 -18.27 -11.52 19.41
C LEU A 573 -18.62 -12.94 18.97
N ARG A 574 -19.03 -13.80 19.91
CA ARG A 574 -19.36 -15.21 19.64
C ARG A 574 -20.39 -15.35 18.53
N ARG A 575 -21.47 -14.55 18.56
CA ARG A 575 -22.51 -14.58 17.51
C ARG A 575 -21.97 -14.21 16.13
N ARG A 576 -21.01 -13.28 16.05
CA ARG A 576 -20.36 -12.90 14.78
C ARG A 576 -19.44 -14.01 14.29
N MET A 577 -18.68 -14.61 15.19
CA MET A 577 -17.80 -15.74 14.86
C MET A 577 -18.59 -16.98 14.42
N ASP A 578 -19.76 -17.24 15.02
CA ASP A 578 -20.68 -18.29 14.55
C ASP A 578 -21.11 -18.07 13.08
N VAL A 579 -21.34 -16.81 12.68
CA VAL A 579 -21.68 -16.46 11.28
C VAL A 579 -20.48 -16.61 10.35
N ILE A 580 -19.28 -16.23 10.80
CA ILE A 580 -18.01 -16.34 10.06
C ILE A 580 -17.62 -17.83 9.93
N GLY A 581 -18.00 -18.67 10.89
CA GLY A 581 -17.66 -20.09 10.95
C GLY A 581 -16.32 -20.35 11.65
N VAL A 582 -16.00 -19.53 12.67
CA VAL A 582 -14.83 -19.65 13.54
C VAL A 582 -15.31 -19.92 14.97
N GLU A 583 -14.88 -21.03 15.54
CA GLU A 583 -15.11 -21.36 16.94
C GLU A 583 -14.09 -20.64 17.80
N ILE A 584 -14.56 -19.84 18.78
CA ILE A 584 -13.70 -19.07 19.67
C ILE A 584 -13.54 -19.79 21.02
N PRO A 585 -12.40 -19.57 21.72
CA PRO A 585 -12.17 -20.07 23.07
C PRO A 585 -13.24 -19.62 24.07
N PRO A 586 -13.36 -20.28 25.22
CA PRO A 586 -14.27 -19.88 26.26
C PRO A 586 -13.90 -18.48 26.81
N PRO A 587 -14.85 -17.80 27.45
CA PRO A 587 -14.66 -16.39 27.85
C PRO A 587 -13.49 -16.18 28.84
N GLU A 588 -13.12 -17.18 29.61
CA GLU A 588 -12.01 -17.14 30.55
C GLU A 588 -10.64 -16.98 29.87
N GLU A 589 -10.55 -17.32 28.58
CA GLU A 589 -9.34 -17.17 27.79
C GLU A 589 -9.30 -15.83 27.01
N LEU A 590 -10.47 -15.20 26.80
CA LEU A 590 -10.59 -14.00 25.94
C LEU A 590 -10.91 -12.72 26.73
N MET A 591 -11.48 -12.82 27.93
CA MET A 591 -11.87 -11.68 28.74
C MET A 591 -10.99 -11.57 30.00
N PRO A 592 -10.65 -10.35 30.43
CA PRO A 592 -9.76 -10.14 31.58
C PRO A 592 -10.42 -10.45 32.93
N GLY A 593 -11.73 -10.72 32.96
CA GLY A 593 -12.48 -10.98 34.17
C GLY A 593 -13.68 -11.92 33.96
N PRO A 594 -14.36 -12.32 35.06
CA PRO A 594 -15.51 -13.21 34.98
C PRO A 594 -16.65 -12.60 34.17
N ILE A 595 -17.41 -13.43 33.46
CA ILE A 595 -18.60 -13.02 32.76
C ILE A 595 -19.87 -13.47 33.45
N ASP A 596 -20.93 -12.67 33.41
CA ASP A 596 -22.29 -13.14 33.64
C ASP A 596 -22.82 -13.70 32.31
N PRO A 597 -23.15 -14.99 32.20
CA PRO A 597 -23.64 -15.56 30.95
C PRO A 597 -24.97 -14.97 30.48
N ARG A 598 -25.71 -14.31 31.36
CA ARG A 598 -26.93 -13.57 30.99
C ARG A 598 -26.60 -12.24 30.34
N GLY A 599 -25.41 -11.62 30.70
CA GLY A 599 -24.87 -10.37 30.17
C GLY A 599 -25.90 -9.26 29.91
N LEU A 600 -25.50 -8.09 29.59
CA LEU A 600 -26.49 -7.12 29.02
C LEU A 600 -27.18 -7.84 27.87
N GLU A 601 -28.51 -8.15 28.02
CA GLU A 601 -29.25 -8.87 26.98
C GLU A 601 -28.91 -8.20 25.67
N ALA A 602 -28.09 -8.86 24.88
CA ALA A 602 -27.74 -8.35 23.59
C ALA A 602 -29.05 -8.26 22.84
N GLY A 603 -29.52 -7.05 22.68
CA GLY A 603 -30.63 -6.78 21.79
C GLY A 603 -30.35 -7.49 20.47
N PRO A 604 -31.33 -7.90 19.69
CA PRO A 604 -31.11 -8.64 18.47
C PRO A 604 -29.99 -7.94 17.71
N ILE A 605 -28.97 -8.71 17.26
CA ILE A 605 -28.09 -8.25 16.19
C ILE A 605 -29.03 -7.65 15.19
N SER A 606 -28.99 -6.34 15.01
CA SER A 606 -30.00 -5.55 14.33
C SER A 606 -30.90 -6.45 13.48
N GLN A 607 -32.17 -6.62 13.91
CA GLN A 607 -33.09 -7.37 13.06
C GLN A 607 -32.80 -6.88 11.65
N PRO A 608 -32.77 -7.78 10.65
CA PRO A 608 -32.63 -7.31 9.27
C PRO A 608 -33.62 -6.16 9.18
N VAL A 609 -33.06 -4.94 9.10
CA VAL A 609 -33.87 -3.73 8.98
C VAL A 609 -34.81 -4.08 7.85
N ASP A 610 -36.13 -4.08 8.09
CA ASP A 610 -37.11 -4.33 7.05
C ASP A 610 -36.77 -3.43 5.88
N ILE A 611 -35.96 -3.96 4.98
CA ILE A 611 -35.61 -3.32 3.72
C ILE A 611 -36.85 -3.55 2.90
N GLU A 612 -37.79 -2.58 2.92
CA GLU A 612 -38.78 -2.52 1.85
C GLU A 612 -37.99 -2.64 0.54
N PRO A 613 -38.31 -3.61 -0.31
CA PRO A 613 -37.61 -3.78 -1.56
C PRO A 613 -37.65 -2.44 -2.30
N VAL A 614 -36.45 -1.91 -2.62
CA VAL A 614 -36.37 -0.75 -3.52
C VAL A 614 -36.96 -1.21 -4.84
N VAL A 615 -38.23 -0.90 -5.07
CA VAL A 615 -38.85 -1.06 -6.38
C VAL A 615 -38.18 -0.04 -7.29
N VAL A 616 -37.19 -0.50 -8.04
CA VAL A 616 -36.66 0.27 -9.18
C VAL A 616 -37.81 0.31 -10.19
N SER A 617 -38.54 1.41 -10.19
CA SER A 617 -39.52 1.73 -11.22
C SER A 617 -38.78 1.78 -12.55
N GLN A 618 -38.94 0.72 -13.37
CA GLN A 618 -38.66 0.79 -14.79
C GLN A 618 -39.73 1.68 -15.42
N THR A 619 -39.46 2.95 -15.55
CA THR A 619 -40.20 3.80 -16.49
C THR A 619 -39.24 4.27 -17.55
N ALA A 620 -39.53 3.82 -18.77
CA ALA A 620 -39.09 4.05 -20.14
C ALA A 620 -38.16 5.23 -20.43
#